data_b69973e598d18580f1873c5390c252a6
#
_entry.id   b69973e598d18580f1873c5390c252a6
#
_cell.length_a   1.000
_cell.length_b   1.000
_cell.length_c   1.000
_cell.angle_alpha   90.00
_cell.angle_beta   90.00
_cell.angle_gamma   90.00
#
_symmetry.space_group_name_H-M   'P 1'
#
loop_
_entity.id
_entity.type
_entity.pdbx_description
1 polymer ?
#
loop_
_entity_poly.entity_id
_entity_poly.type
_entity_poly.pdbx_seq_one_letter_code
_entity_poly.pdbx_strand_id
1 'polypeptide(L)'
;GTTIRQGTIIEGKTIIGHDCVIGPNSLISECMVGNGTTLNSVQAYDSFIGDDTKIGPFVHIRPNSTIKNGVKIGDFVEVKNSTIDDRTSIAHLTYIGDSDVGKHVNFGCGVVTVNYDGVKKARTTIGDNAFIGCNTNLIAPVSVGDGAYTAAGSTITKDVPDGALGIERGNMRVIEGFADRKLENYKKK
;
A
#
# COMPACT_ATOMS: atom_id res chain seq x y z
N GLY A 1 25.30 13.42 7.97
CA GLY A 1 24.01 13.93 8.46
C GLY A 1 23.01 12.84 8.85
N THR A 2 23.29 11.57 8.51
CA THR A 2 22.37 10.47 8.81
C THR A 2 22.33 10.11 10.31
N THR A 3 21.13 9.96 10.85
CA THR A 3 20.89 9.59 12.25
C THR A 3 20.30 8.17 12.30
N ILE A 4 20.94 7.29 13.06
CA ILE A 4 20.42 5.94 13.37
C ILE A 4 19.89 5.96 14.79
N ARG A 5 18.59 5.66 14.96
CA ARG A 5 17.93 5.67 16.26
C ARG A 5 17.98 4.31 16.96
N GLN A 6 17.72 4.32 18.25
CA GLN A 6 17.77 3.14 19.12
C GLN A 6 16.94 1.97 18.58
N GLY A 7 17.43 0.75 18.80
CA GLY A 7 16.77 -0.49 18.41
C GLY A 7 16.78 -0.76 16.89
N THR A 8 17.54 0.02 16.12
CA THR A 8 17.69 -0.22 14.69
C THR A 8 18.76 -1.27 14.43
N ILE A 9 18.44 -2.23 13.54
CA ILE A 9 19.34 -3.27 13.06
C ILE A 9 19.55 -3.07 11.56
N ILE A 10 20.82 -3.01 11.14
CA ILE A 10 21.21 -2.87 9.73
C ILE A 10 22.11 -4.05 9.38
N GLU A 11 21.72 -4.81 8.38
CA GLU A 11 22.39 -6.07 8.00
C GLU A 11 22.77 -6.13 6.54
N GLY A 12 23.64 -7.07 6.23
CA GLY A 12 24.04 -7.43 4.88
C GLY A 12 24.74 -6.30 4.14
N LYS A 13 24.50 -6.19 2.85
CA LYS A 13 25.10 -5.16 1.99
C LYS A 13 24.26 -3.88 1.93
N THR A 14 23.59 -3.55 3.03
CA THR A 14 22.75 -2.35 3.11
C THR A 14 23.59 -1.08 2.97
N ILE A 15 23.14 -0.18 2.10
CA ILE A 15 23.72 1.15 1.88
C ILE A 15 22.67 2.20 2.24
N ILE A 16 23.02 3.17 3.07
CA ILE A 16 22.15 4.29 3.47
C ILE A 16 22.80 5.60 3.06
N GLY A 17 22.06 6.44 2.40
CA GLY A 17 22.50 7.77 1.96
C GLY A 17 22.71 8.77 3.10
N HIS A 18 22.91 10.01 2.75
CA HIS A 18 23.10 11.10 3.71
C HIS A 18 21.77 11.72 4.16
N ASP A 19 21.78 12.42 5.29
CA ASP A 19 20.64 13.17 5.86
C ASP A 19 19.39 12.33 6.12
N CYS A 20 19.58 11.02 6.35
CA CYS A 20 18.49 10.07 6.66
C CYS A 20 18.20 10.03 8.17
N VAL A 21 16.98 9.61 8.50
CA VAL A 21 16.59 9.26 9.86
C VAL A 21 16.07 7.82 9.87
N ILE A 22 16.85 6.90 10.44
CA ILE A 22 16.56 5.47 10.44
C ILE A 22 16.22 5.00 11.86
N GLY A 23 15.05 4.43 12.02
CA GLY A 23 14.52 3.97 13.31
C GLY A 23 13.61 4.99 14.01
N PRO A 24 13.17 4.70 15.24
CA PRO A 24 13.62 3.58 16.07
C PRO A 24 13.11 2.22 15.59
N ASN A 25 13.65 1.12 16.18
CA ASN A 25 13.14 -0.24 16.04
C ASN A 25 12.92 -0.69 14.59
N SER A 26 13.84 -0.35 13.69
CA SER A 26 13.80 -0.76 12.28
C SER A 26 14.79 -1.90 12.02
N LEU A 27 14.45 -2.80 11.11
CA LEU A 27 15.33 -3.83 10.58
C LEU A 27 15.46 -3.64 9.06
N ILE A 28 16.66 -3.31 8.62
CA ILE A 28 16.97 -3.02 7.21
C ILE A 28 18.06 -3.99 6.75
N SER A 29 17.73 -4.86 5.82
CA SER A 29 18.63 -5.92 5.34
C SER A 29 18.70 -5.96 3.83
N GLU A 30 19.91 -5.99 3.26
CA GLU A 30 20.18 -6.03 1.82
C GLU A 30 19.50 -4.89 1.02
N CYS A 31 19.35 -3.72 1.61
CA CYS A 31 18.64 -2.59 1.02
C CYS A 31 19.58 -1.48 0.56
N MET A 32 19.13 -0.75 -0.47
CA MET A 32 19.70 0.54 -0.82
C MET A 32 18.70 1.64 -0.46
N VAL A 33 19.12 2.58 0.41
CA VAL A 33 18.29 3.70 0.88
C VAL A 33 18.91 5.01 0.40
N GLY A 34 18.15 5.81 -0.30
CA GLY A 34 18.54 7.12 -0.82
C GLY A 34 18.69 8.18 0.27
N ASN A 35 18.94 9.41 -0.16
CA ASN A 35 19.21 10.53 0.72
C ASN A 35 17.93 11.14 1.32
N GLY A 36 18.01 11.79 2.46
CA GLY A 36 16.89 12.52 3.07
C GLY A 36 15.71 11.63 3.52
N THR A 37 15.86 10.32 3.46
CA THR A 37 14.81 9.36 3.72
C THR A 37 14.63 9.07 5.20
N THR A 38 13.35 8.93 5.61
CA THR A 38 12.98 8.57 6.98
C THR A 38 12.33 7.20 7.02
N LEU A 39 12.89 6.29 7.83
CA LEU A 39 12.32 4.95 8.07
C LEU A 39 12.04 4.81 9.58
N ASN A 40 10.78 4.68 9.96
CA ASN A 40 10.36 4.59 11.37
C ASN A 40 9.67 3.27 11.65
N SER A 41 10.24 2.42 12.49
CA SER A 41 9.68 1.09 12.82
C SER A 41 9.35 0.27 11.56
N VAL A 42 10.31 0.20 10.65
CA VAL A 42 10.18 -0.46 9.33
C VAL A 42 10.96 -1.77 9.33
N GLN A 43 10.38 -2.79 8.71
CA GLN A 43 11.13 -3.95 8.26
C GLN A 43 11.28 -3.90 6.74
N ALA A 44 12.51 -3.84 6.23
CA ALA A 44 12.79 -3.78 4.79
C ALA A 44 13.86 -4.78 4.41
N TYR A 45 13.61 -5.52 3.33
CA TYR A 45 14.48 -6.58 2.84
C TYR A 45 14.67 -6.49 1.33
N ASP A 46 15.92 -6.66 0.88
CA ASP A 46 16.32 -6.82 -0.54
C ASP A 46 15.51 -5.88 -1.47
N SER A 47 15.60 -4.57 -1.19
CA SER A 47 14.78 -3.56 -1.84
C SER A 47 15.51 -2.24 -2.02
N PHE A 48 15.03 -1.45 -2.97
CA PHE A 48 15.47 -0.08 -3.20
C PHE A 48 14.45 0.91 -2.62
N ILE A 49 14.93 1.90 -1.87
CA ILE A 49 14.14 3.01 -1.32
C ILE A 49 14.83 4.30 -1.72
N GLY A 50 14.14 5.13 -2.48
CA GLY A 50 14.66 6.36 -3.08
C GLY A 50 14.85 7.52 -2.10
N ASP A 51 15.12 8.68 -2.66
CA ASP A 51 15.39 9.91 -1.91
C ASP A 51 14.09 10.53 -1.34
N ASP A 52 14.23 11.28 -0.24
CA ASP A 52 13.14 12.06 0.39
C ASP A 52 11.87 11.26 0.71
N THR A 53 12.01 9.96 0.86
CA THR A 53 10.91 9.01 1.09
C THR A 53 10.61 8.90 2.60
N LYS A 54 9.34 8.75 2.96
CA LYS A 54 8.90 8.63 4.35
C LYS A 54 8.12 7.34 4.54
N ILE A 55 8.68 6.40 5.30
CA ILE A 55 8.11 5.08 5.54
C ILE A 55 7.93 4.83 7.04
N GLY A 56 6.76 4.36 7.42
CA GLY A 56 6.42 3.96 8.78
C GLY A 56 5.40 4.86 9.47
N PRO A 57 5.03 4.50 10.71
CA PRO A 57 5.52 3.32 11.42
C PRO A 57 4.86 2.00 10.98
N PHE A 58 5.46 0.86 11.42
CA PHE A 58 4.92 -0.49 11.25
C PHE A 58 4.66 -0.89 9.79
N VAL A 59 5.66 -0.67 8.94
CA VAL A 59 5.64 -1.00 7.52
C VAL A 59 6.54 -2.19 7.24
N HIS A 60 6.10 -3.07 6.33
CA HIS A 60 6.88 -4.20 5.85
C HIS A 60 7.15 -4.06 4.35
N ILE A 61 8.39 -3.78 3.98
CA ILE A 61 8.87 -3.79 2.60
C ILE A 61 9.54 -5.13 2.36
N ARG A 62 8.88 -5.97 1.57
CA ARG A 62 9.34 -7.31 1.24
C ARG A 62 10.26 -7.29 0.02
N PRO A 63 11.03 -8.39 -0.19
CA PRO A 63 12.00 -8.46 -1.27
C PRO A 63 11.47 -8.10 -2.66
N ASN A 64 12.38 -7.65 -3.51
CA ASN A 64 12.13 -7.23 -4.89
C ASN A 64 11.18 -6.03 -5.00
N SER A 65 11.22 -5.13 -4.03
CA SER A 65 10.43 -3.89 -4.07
C SER A 65 11.30 -2.69 -4.42
N THR A 66 10.76 -1.81 -5.26
CA THR A 66 11.40 -0.54 -5.64
C THR A 66 10.48 0.60 -5.25
N ILE A 67 10.85 1.32 -4.22
CA ILE A 67 10.17 2.55 -3.78
C ILE A 67 10.96 3.72 -4.30
N LYS A 68 10.39 4.57 -5.17
CA LYS A 68 11.08 5.71 -5.74
C LYS A 68 11.04 6.94 -4.83
N ASN A 69 11.30 8.13 -5.38
CA ASN A 69 11.55 9.32 -4.60
C ASN A 69 10.27 9.98 -4.07
N GLY A 70 10.35 10.55 -2.88
CA GLY A 70 9.27 11.33 -2.27
C GLY A 70 8.01 10.54 -1.94
N VAL A 71 8.08 9.22 -1.97
CA VAL A 71 6.96 8.32 -1.66
C VAL A 71 6.64 8.39 -0.17
N LYS A 72 5.35 8.29 0.17
CA LYS A 72 4.88 8.19 1.56
C LYS A 72 4.19 6.86 1.77
N ILE A 73 4.68 6.08 2.73
CA ILE A 73 4.07 4.81 3.14
C ILE A 73 3.83 4.88 4.65
N GLY A 74 2.58 4.78 5.05
CA GLY A 74 2.17 4.93 6.46
C GLY A 74 1.85 3.61 7.13
N ASP A 75 1.04 3.69 8.17
CA ASP A 75 0.84 2.64 9.17
C ASP A 75 0.26 1.35 8.60
N PHE A 76 0.89 0.22 8.96
CA PHE A 76 0.42 -1.12 8.65
C PHE A 76 0.27 -1.40 7.15
N VAL A 77 1.20 -0.89 6.37
CA VAL A 77 1.30 -1.16 4.92
C VAL A 77 2.33 -2.26 4.68
N GLU A 78 1.99 -3.16 3.78
CA GLU A 78 2.92 -4.16 3.26
C GLU A 78 3.09 -3.97 1.75
N VAL A 79 4.35 -3.92 1.29
CA VAL A 79 4.71 -3.86 -0.13
C VAL A 79 5.57 -5.06 -0.48
N LYS A 80 5.25 -5.76 -1.57
CA LYS A 80 5.95 -6.96 -2.00
C LYS A 80 6.11 -7.02 -3.52
N ASN A 81 7.35 -7.23 -3.99
CA ASN A 81 7.64 -7.45 -5.42
C ASN A 81 6.94 -6.42 -6.31
N SER A 82 7.05 -5.13 -5.95
CA SER A 82 6.30 -4.04 -6.56
C SER A 82 7.17 -2.81 -6.78
N THR A 83 6.82 -2.06 -7.81
CA THR A 83 7.41 -0.73 -8.05
C THR A 83 6.39 0.33 -7.65
N ILE A 84 6.80 1.26 -6.78
CA ILE A 84 6.01 2.43 -6.40
C ILE A 84 6.76 3.67 -6.88
N ASP A 85 6.18 4.38 -7.84
CA ASP A 85 6.83 5.51 -8.48
C ASP A 85 6.69 6.80 -7.66
N ASP A 86 7.37 7.86 -8.09
CA ASP A 86 7.61 9.10 -7.37
C ASP A 86 6.34 9.71 -6.76
N ARG A 87 6.47 10.21 -5.52
CA ARG A 87 5.46 10.99 -4.80
C ARG A 87 4.09 10.31 -4.61
N THR A 88 4.05 8.99 -4.78
CA THR A 88 2.85 8.20 -4.47
C THR A 88 2.65 8.08 -2.96
N SER A 89 1.39 8.07 -2.52
CA SER A 89 0.99 8.00 -1.12
C SER A 89 0.16 6.76 -0.84
N ILE A 90 0.63 5.95 0.12
CA ILE A 90 -0.01 4.72 0.60
C ILE A 90 -0.06 4.82 2.13
N ALA A 91 -1.07 5.52 2.66
CA ALA A 91 -0.99 6.01 4.03
C ALA A 91 -1.41 5.00 5.11
N HIS A 92 -2.33 4.04 4.83
CA HIS A 92 -2.96 3.24 5.88
C HIS A 92 -3.38 1.85 5.42
N LEU A 93 -3.07 0.80 6.24
CA LEU A 93 -3.69 -0.53 6.21
C LEU A 93 -3.85 -1.11 4.80
N THR A 94 -2.79 -1.14 4.01
CA THR A 94 -2.85 -1.47 2.58
C THR A 94 -1.87 -2.58 2.24
N TYR A 95 -2.29 -3.50 1.37
CA TYR A 95 -1.41 -4.50 0.79
C TYR A 95 -1.17 -4.22 -0.69
N ILE A 96 0.09 -4.01 -1.09
CA ILE A 96 0.53 -3.84 -2.47
C ILE A 96 1.48 -4.98 -2.83
N GLY A 97 0.97 -5.97 -3.54
CA GLY A 97 1.74 -7.13 -3.99
C GLY A 97 1.74 -7.30 -5.50
N ASP A 98 2.91 -7.62 -6.06
CA ASP A 98 3.09 -7.86 -7.49
C ASP A 98 2.46 -6.74 -8.36
N SER A 99 2.84 -5.48 -8.10
CA SER A 99 2.19 -4.31 -8.71
C SER A 99 3.21 -3.32 -9.29
N ASP A 100 2.80 -2.63 -10.35
CA ASP A 100 3.50 -1.49 -10.91
C ASP A 100 2.63 -0.24 -10.75
N VAL A 101 3.05 0.66 -9.88
CA VAL A 101 2.29 1.86 -9.48
C VAL A 101 2.99 3.10 -10.00
N GLY A 102 2.28 3.92 -10.71
CA GLY A 102 2.74 5.18 -11.28
C GLY A 102 2.99 6.28 -10.25
N LYS A 103 3.21 7.49 -10.75
CA LYS A 103 3.54 8.69 -9.97
C LYS A 103 2.29 9.34 -9.40
N HIS A 104 2.44 9.99 -8.25
CA HIS A 104 1.37 10.80 -7.64
C HIS A 104 0.05 10.03 -7.42
N VAL A 105 0.12 8.71 -7.30
CA VAL A 105 -1.05 7.89 -6.99
C VAL A 105 -1.41 8.06 -5.52
N ASN A 106 -2.70 8.12 -5.22
CA ASN A 106 -3.17 8.14 -3.84
C ASN A 106 -3.99 6.88 -3.54
N PHE A 107 -3.57 6.13 -2.53
CA PHE A 107 -4.30 4.97 -2.04
C PHE A 107 -5.13 5.34 -0.80
N GLY A 108 -6.41 5.01 -0.85
CA GLY A 108 -7.28 5.03 0.32
C GLY A 108 -6.94 3.89 1.28
N CYS A 109 -7.41 4.01 2.52
CA CYS A 109 -7.22 2.99 3.55
C CYS A 109 -7.85 1.65 3.16
N GLY A 110 -7.17 0.54 3.46
CA GLY A 110 -7.70 -0.80 3.28
C GLY A 110 -7.70 -1.33 1.85
N VAL A 111 -6.93 -0.75 0.96
CA VAL A 111 -6.80 -1.25 -0.43
C VAL A 111 -5.99 -2.54 -0.45
N VAL A 112 -6.42 -3.48 -1.29
CA VAL A 112 -5.72 -4.75 -1.52
C VAL A 112 -5.53 -5.00 -3.00
N THR A 113 -4.29 -5.22 -3.43
CA THR A 113 -4.00 -5.82 -4.73
C THR A 113 -4.10 -7.34 -4.58
N VAL A 114 -5.18 -7.92 -5.10
CA VAL A 114 -5.45 -9.37 -5.01
C VAL A 114 -4.64 -10.07 -6.09
N ASN A 115 -3.39 -10.38 -5.78
CA ASN A 115 -2.38 -10.85 -6.74
C ASN A 115 -2.30 -12.38 -6.90
N TYR A 116 -3.08 -13.16 -6.14
CA TYR A 116 -3.02 -14.63 -6.15
C TYR A 116 -4.40 -15.25 -6.25
N ASP A 117 -4.61 -16.13 -7.22
CA ASP A 117 -5.88 -16.78 -7.49
C ASP A 117 -6.02 -18.19 -6.88
N GLY A 118 -5.04 -18.60 -6.07
CA GLY A 118 -4.94 -19.95 -5.50
C GLY A 118 -4.00 -20.87 -6.27
N VAL A 119 -3.61 -20.52 -7.49
CA VAL A 119 -2.72 -21.30 -8.37
C VAL A 119 -1.53 -20.47 -8.86
N LYS A 120 -1.79 -19.26 -9.38
CA LYS A 120 -0.77 -18.38 -9.96
C LYS A 120 -0.92 -16.95 -9.45
N LYS A 121 0.19 -16.22 -9.57
CA LYS A 121 0.22 -14.78 -9.29
C LYS A 121 0.07 -13.99 -10.59
N ALA A 122 -0.60 -12.85 -10.49
CA ALA A 122 -0.73 -11.89 -11.56
C ALA A 122 -0.42 -10.47 -11.05
N ARG A 123 -0.10 -9.56 -11.96
CA ARG A 123 0.27 -8.18 -11.63
C ARG A 123 -0.90 -7.23 -11.78
N THR A 124 -0.89 -6.18 -10.96
CA THR A 124 -1.76 -5.02 -11.08
C THR A 124 -0.94 -3.85 -11.60
N THR A 125 -1.48 -3.09 -12.55
CA THR A 125 -0.86 -1.86 -13.05
C THR A 125 -1.74 -0.67 -12.68
N ILE A 126 -1.13 0.39 -12.13
CA ILE A 126 -1.83 1.63 -11.76
C ILE A 126 -1.08 2.80 -12.39
N GLY A 127 -1.76 3.56 -13.22
CA GLY A 127 -1.22 4.70 -13.94
C GLY A 127 -0.96 5.93 -13.07
N ASP A 128 -0.35 6.95 -13.66
CA ASP A 128 -0.01 8.19 -12.98
C ASP A 128 -1.27 8.96 -12.50
N ASN A 129 -1.17 9.62 -11.37
CA ASN A 129 -2.25 10.47 -10.80
C ASN A 129 -3.58 9.73 -10.52
N ALA A 130 -3.57 8.41 -10.48
CA ALA A 130 -4.77 7.64 -10.15
C ALA A 130 -5.15 7.79 -8.67
N PHE A 131 -6.44 7.68 -8.39
CA PHE A 131 -6.99 7.69 -7.03
C PHE A 131 -7.70 6.37 -6.73
N ILE A 132 -7.13 5.60 -5.81
CA ILE A 132 -7.70 4.32 -5.40
C ILE A 132 -8.51 4.52 -4.13
N GLY A 133 -9.82 4.36 -4.23
CA GLY A 133 -10.75 4.57 -3.10
C GLY A 133 -10.52 3.60 -1.95
N CYS A 134 -10.93 3.97 -0.75
CA CYS A 134 -10.79 3.13 0.44
C CYS A 134 -11.47 1.76 0.27
N ASN A 135 -10.87 0.70 0.84
CA ASN A 135 -11.40 -0.67 0.77
C ASN A 135 -11.68 -1.16 -0.67
N THR A 136 -10.90 -0.70 -1.63
CA THR A 136 -10.94 -1.22 -3.00
C THR A 136 -10.13 -2.51 -3.07
N ASN A 137 -10.70 -3.56 -3.66
CA ASN A 137 -9.99 -4.77 -4.05
C ASN A 137 -9.69 -4.71 -5.54
N LEU A 138 -8.41 -4.77 -5.92
CA LEU A 138 -7.97 -4.84 -7.32
C LEU A 138 -7.64 -6.30 -7.66
N ILE A 139 -8.51 -6.97 -8.42
CA ILE A 139 -8.35 -8.39 -8.74
C ILE A 139 -7.42 -8.53 -9.96
N ALA A 140 -6.18 -8.91 -9.69
CA ALA A 140 -5.19 -9.06 -10.74
C ALA A 140 -5.46 -10.28 -11.66
N PRO A 141 -5.15 -10.20 -12.98
CA PRO A 141 -4.56 -9.02 -13.63
C PRO A 141 -5.58 -7.92 -13.88
N VAL A 142 -5.27 -6.69 -13.53
CA VAL A 142 -6.12 -5.51 -13.76
C VAL A 142 -5.27 -4.26 -13.91
N SER A 143 -5.72 -3.33 -14.75
CA SER A 143 -5.09 -2.02 -14.94
C SER A 143 -6.05 -0.91 -14.53
N VAL A 144 -5.52 0.08 -13.81
CA VAL A 144 -6.20 1.37 -13.54
C VAL A 144 -5.40 2.44 -14.25
N GLY A 145 -6.03 3.13 -15.20
CA GLY A 145 -5.36 4.08 -16.09
C GLY A 145 -4.94 5.40 -15.42
N ASP A 146 -4.27 6.26 -16.18
CA ASP A 146 -3.81 7.55 -15.73
C ASP A 146 -4.98 8.45 -15.29
N GLY A 147 -4.87 9.08 -14.13
CA GLY A 147 -5.91 9.95 -13.58
C GLY A 147 -7.24 9.25 -13.31
N ALA A 148 -7.29 7.92 -13.40
CA ALA A 148 -8.52 7.17 -13.13
C ALA A 148 -8.80 7.04 -11.64
N TYR A 149 -10.07 6.82 -11.32
CA TYR A 149 -10.56 6.67 -9.94
C TYR A 149 -11.20 5.31 -9.73
N THR A 150 -11.05 4.76 -8.54
CA THR A 150 -11.90 3.66 -8.08
C THR A 150 -12.78 4.14 -6.92
N ALA A 151 -14.06 3.78 -6.95
CA ALA A 151 -14.97 4.15 -5.86
C ALA A 151 -14.70 3.31 -4.60
N ALA A 152 -14.78 3.93 -3.44
CA ALA A 152 -14.59 3.24 -2.17
C ALA A 152 -15.50 2.01 -2.02
N GLY A 153 -14.94 0.90 -1.51
CA GLY A 153 -15.64 -0.37 -1.30
C GLY A 153 -15.89 -1.17 -2.57
N SER A 154 -15.25 -0.82 -3.69
CA SER A 154 -15.43 -1.54 -4.96
C SER A 154 -14.48 -2.72 -5.10
N THR A 155 -14.93 -3.77 -5.78
CA THR A 155 -14.09 -4.89 -6.23
C THR A 155 -13.91 -4.77 -7.75
N ILE A 156 -12.73 -4.35 -8.15
CA ILE A 156 -12.40 -4.04 -9.55
C ILE A 156 -11.87 -5.30 -10.22
N THR A 157 -12.63 -5.81 -11.18
CA THR A 157 -12.35 -7.06 -11.91
C THR A 157 -12.08 -6.84 -13.41
N LYS A 158 -12.14 -5.58 -13.86
CA LYS A 158 -11.90 -5.16 -15.25
C LYS A 158 -11.06 -3.91 -15.25
N ASP A 159 -10.33 -3.69 -16.33
CA ASP A 159 -9.52 -2.49 -16.50
C ASP A 159 -10.38 -1.22 -16.43
N VAL A 160 -9.84 -0.21 -15.76
CA VAL A 160 -10.44 1.12 -15.66
C VAL A 160 -9.63 2.04 -16.58
N PRO A 161 -10.21 2.56 -17.67
CA PRO A 161 -9.50 3.44 -18.61
C PRO A 161 -9.03 4.75 -17.96
N ASP A 162 -8.13 5.46 -18.64
CA ASP A 162 -7.63 6.76 -18.23
C ASP A 162 -8.78 7.73 -17.93
N GLY A 163 -8.68 8.45 -16.82
CA GLY A 163 -9.66 9.44 -16.39
C GLY A 163 -11.05 8.88 -16.04
N ALA A 164 -11.24 7.57 -16.07
CA ALA A 164 -12.53 6.94 -15.79
C ALA A 164 -12.73 6.67 -14.29
N LEU A 165 -13.97 6.41 -13.90
CA LEU A 165 -14.34 5.91 -12.57
C LEU A 165 -14.73 4.44 -12.66
N GLY A 166 -13.95 3.56 -12.04
CA GLY A 166 -14.33 2.17 -11.75
C GLY A 166 -15.19 2.10 -10.49
N ILE A 167 -16.41 1.59 -10.60
CA ILE A 167 -17.32 1.42 -9.47
C ILE A 167 -18.05 0.09 -9.54
N GLU A 168 -17.97 -0.67 -8.46
CA GLU A 168 -18.74 -1.91 -8.26
C GLU A 168 -19.17 -1.96 -6.81
N ARG A 169 -20.45 -1.73 -6.55
CA ARG A 169 -21.07 -1.75 -5.20
C ARG A 169 -22.52 -2.19 -5.33
N GLY A 170 -22.96 -3.05 -4.41
CA GLY A 170 -24.36 -3.42 -4.31
C GLY A 170 -25.24 -2.25 -3.84
N ASN A 171 -26.53 -2.33 -4.11
CA ASN A 171 -27.50 -1.37 -3.59
C ASN A 171 -27.63 -1.52 -2.07
N MET A 172 -27.48 -0.44 -1.33
CA MET A 172 -27.70 -0.40 0.11
C MET A 172 -29.17 -0.74 0.42
N ARG A 173 -29.39 -1.63 1.39
CA ARG A 173 -30.71 -1.94 1.93
C ARG A 173 -30.76 -1.58 3.40
N VAL A 174 -31.76 -0.82 3.80
CA VAL A 174 -32.04 -0.50 5.21
C VAL A 174 -33.21 -1.39 5.66
N ILE A 175 -33.01 -2.07 6.78
CA ILE A 175 -34.05 -2.91 7.40
C ILE A 175 -34.43 -2.28 8.74
N GLU A 176 -35.50 -1.51 8.75
CA GLU A 176 -36.00 -0.86 9.95
C GLU A 176 -36.46 -1.89 11.01
N GLY A 177 -36.23 -1.57 12.27
CA GLY A 177 -36.60 -2.44 13.40
C GLY A 177 -35.83 -3.76 13.48
N PHE A 178 -34.70 -3.91 12.74
CA PHE A 178 -33.92 -5.15 12.73
C PHE A 178 -33.34 -5.45 14.12
N ALA A 179 -32.81 -4.44 14.80
CA ALA A 179 -32.19 -4.61 16.12
C ALA A 179 -33.23 -5.08 17.18
N ASP A 180 -34.40 -4.46 17.19
CA ASP A 180 -35.47 -4.79 18.14
C ASP A 180 -35.95 -6.23 17.96
N ARG A 181 -36.23 -6.64 16.73
CA ARG A 181 -36.62 -8.04 16.42
C ARG A 181 -35.54 -9.05 16.83
N LYS A 182 -34.26 -8.70 16.64
CA LYS A 182 -33.14 -9.58 17.02
C LYS A 182 -33.04 -9.71 18.52
N LEU A 183 -33.20 -8.63 19.28
CA LEU A 183 -33.17 -8.62 20.76
C LEU A 183 -34.34 -9.36 21.36
N GLU A 184 -35.57 -9.24 20.82
CA GLU A 184 -36.74 -10.04 21.26
C GLU A 184 -36.52 -11.52 21.10
N ASN A 185 -35.94 -11.97 19.98
CA ASN A 185 -35.62 -13.38 19.77
C ASN A 185 -34.53 -13.90 20.71
N TYR A 186 -33.65 -13.04 21.19
CA TYR A 186 -32.62 -13.41 22.17
C TYR A 186 -33.17 -13.57 23.58
N LYS A 187 -34.18 -12.77 23.96
CA LYS A 187 -34.87 -12.85 25.26
C LYS A 187 -35.83 -14.03 25.37
N LYS A 188 -36.21 -14.67 24.25
CA LYS A 188 -37.11 -15.85 24.22
C LYS A 188 -36.37 -17.19 24.24
N LYS A 189 -35.03 -17.18 24.27
CA LYS A 189 -34.17 -18.35 24.51
C LYS A 189 -33.67 -18.37 25.95
#